data_1041f5a9dd396f13a7bd8b52e68a79cb
#
_entry.id   1041f5a9dd396f13a7bd8b52e68a79cb
#
_cell.length_a   1.000
_cell.length_b   1.000
_cell.length_c   1.000
_cell.angle_alpha   90.00
_cell.angle_beta   90.00
_cell.angle_gamma   90.00
#
_symmetry.space_group_name_H-M   'P 1'
#
loop_
_entity.id
_entity.type
_entity.pdbx_description
1 polymer ?
#
loop_
_entity_poly.entity_id
_entity_poly.type
_entity_poly.pdbx_seq_one_letter_code
_entity_poly.pdbx_strand_id
1 'polypeptide(L)'
;MATQLNFAQQMDSVLKALGDARPRLLLHACCGPCSSAVLEQLCQYFDITVLYYNPNTWPAEEYYRRGEELKKFVAAAHPLGVTVVEDTYDPQEFYTAVQGLEAEPERGGRCTVCYRLRMRRAAQYAAEHGFDWFTTTLSISPHKDAKRINAIGQELEAEFGVKHLPSDFKKHNGYLRSLQLSEEYGLYRQDYCGCEFSAKARGIEK
;
A
#
# COMPACT_ATOMS: atom_id res chain seq x y z
N MET A 1 19.42 -25.48 0.10
CA MET A 1 19.23 -24.15 -0.51
C MET A 1 17.88 -23.66 -0.11
N ALA A 2 17.76 -22.56 0.64
CA ALA A 2 16.46 -22.02 1.01
C ALA A 2 15.78 -21.49 -0.27
N THR A 3 14.64 -22.05 -0.61
CA THR A 3 13.83 -21.61 -1.76
C THR A 3 13.48 -20.16 -1.53
N GLN A 4 13.97 -19.25 -2.37
CA GLN A 4 13.67 -17.84 -2.26
C GLN A 4 12.16 -17.67 -2.42
N LEU A 5 11.49 -17.19 -1.36
CA LEU A 5 10.04 -16.96 -1.36
C LEU A 5 9.67 -15.99 -2.50
N ASN A 6 8.96 -16.49 -3.51
CA ASN A 6 8.50 -15.69 -4.62
C ASN A 6 7.05 -15.27 -4.38
N PHE A 7 6.86 -14.09 -3.77
CA PHE A 7 5.54 -13.58 -3.41
C PHE A 7 4.66 -13.26 -4.63
N ALA A 8 5.25 -12.94 -5.78
CA ALA A 8 4.49 -12.78 -7.02
C ALA A 8 3.87 -14.13 -7.46
N GLN A 9 4.63 -15.23 -7.43
CA GLN A 9 4.10 -16.56 -7.74
C GLN A 9 3.06 -17.03 -6.71
N GLN A 10 3.24 -16.68 -5.42
CA GLN A 10 2.22 -16.99 -4.40
C GLN A 10 0.92 -16.23 -4.69
N MET A 11 1.01 -14.94 -5.03
CA MET A 11 -0.14 -14.16 -5.45
C MET A 11 -0.81 -14.79 -6.67
N ASP A 12 -0.06 -15.12 -7.73
CA ASP A 12 -0.60 -15.76 -8.94
C ASP A 12 -1.36 -17.05 -8.62
N SER A 13 -0.82 -17.85 -7.68
CA SER A 13 -1.48 -19.09 -7.22
C SER A 13 -2.79 -18.81 -6.50
N VAL A 14 -2.84 -17.78 -5.64
CA VAL A 14 -4.08 -17.35 -4.97
C VAL A 14 -5.09 -16.87 -6.00
N LEU A 15 -4.70 -15.96 -6.90
CA LEU A 15 -5.59 -15.42 -7.93
C LEU A 15 -6.20 -16.52 -8.81
N LYS A 16 -5.38 -17.49 -9.20
CA LYS A 16 -5.86 -18.66 -9.96
C LYS A 16 -6.86 -19.51 -9.17
N ALA A 17 -6.64 -19.67 -7.87
CA ALA A 17 -7.51 -20.47 -7.02
C ALA A 17 -8.87 -19.80 -6.74
N LEU A 18 -9.02 -18.49 -6.95
CA LEU A 18 -10.29 -17.79 -6.80
C LEU A 18 -11.32 -18.21 -7.85
N GLY A 19 -10.89 -18.64 -9.06
CA GLY A 19 -11.80 -18.96 -10.16
C GLY A 19 -12.71 -17.78 -10.48
N ASP A 20 -14.02 -18.02 -10.51
CA ASP A 20 -15.06 -17.00 -10.76
C ASP A 20 -15.48 -16.23 -9.49
N ALA A 21 -14.96 -16.61 -8.33
CA ALA A 21 -15.25 -15.90 -7.09
C ALA A 21 -14.62 -14.51 -7.10
N ARG A 22 -15.39 -13.53 -6.61
CA ARG A 22 -14.94 -12.13 -6.45
C ARG A 22 -15.05 -11.74 -4.97
N PRO A 23 -14.14 -12.25 -4.10
CA PRO A 23 -14.18 -11.90 -2.70
C PRO A 23 -13.86 -10.42 -2.49
N ARG A 24 -14.24 -9.89 -1.32
CA ARG A 24 -14.00 -8.50 -0.93
C ARG A 24 -12.55 -8.32 -0.49
N LEU A 25 -11.84 -7.39 -1.12
CA LEU A 25 -10.45 -7.04 -0.79
C LEU A 25 -10.34 -5.61 -0.27
N LEU A 26 -9.73 -5.44 0.89
CA LEU A 26 -9.28 -4.13 1.35
C LEU A 26 -7.84 -3.89 0.88
N LEU A 27 -7.64 -2.87 0.04
CA LEU A 27 -6.35 -2.46 -0.49
C LEU A 27 -5.87 -1.20 0.24
N HIS A 28 -4.89 -1.33 1.14
CA HIS A 28 -4.20 -0.16 1.68
C HIS A 28 -3.40 0.56 0.59
N ALA A 29 -3.66 1.85 0.39
CA ALA A 29 -3.03 2.66 -0.64
C ALA A 29 -2.21 3.81 -0.05
N CYS A 30 -0.99 4.02 -0.58
CA CYS A 30 -0.13 5.14 -0.18
C CYS A 30 -0.29 6.37 -1.08
N CYS A 31 -0.73 6.22 -2.32
CA CYS A 31 -0.91 7.30 -3.30
C CYS A 31 -1.50 6.77 -4.61
N GLY A 32 -1.94 7.66 -5.50
CA GLY A 32 -2.47 7.32 -6.83
C GLY A 32 -1.49 6.50 -7.69
N PRO A 33 -0.25 6.98 -7.93
CA PRO A 33 0.73 6.25 -8.73
C PRO A 33 1.01 4.82 -8.26
N CYS A 34 1.11 4.60 -6.93
CA CYS A 34 1.35 3.28 -6.38
C CYS A 34 0.13 2.35 -6.52
N SER A 35 -1.06 2.91 -6.62
CA SER A 35 -2.31 2.14 -6.72
C SER A 35 -2.67 1.78 -8.15
N SER A 36 -2.16 2.52 -9.15
CA SER A 36 -2.63 2.42 -10.53
C SER A 36 -2.49 1.01 -11.12
N ALA A 37 -1.27 0.47 -11.21
CA ALA A 37 -1.05 -0.86 -11.75
C ALA A 37 -1.58 -1.98 -10.84
N VAL A 38 -1.66 -1.74 -9.52
CA VAL A 38 -2.22 -2.70 -8.57
C VAL A 38 -3.71 -2.86 -8.78
N LEU A 39 -4.45 -1.75 -8.94
CA LEU A 39 -5.88 -1.78 -9.22
C LEU A 39 -6.17 -2.39 -10.59
N GLU A 40 -5.43 -2.01 -11.64
CA GLU A 40 -5.55 -2.62 -12.97
C GLU A 40 -5.41 -4.14 -12.91
N GLN A 41 -4.46 -4.66 -12.10
CA GLN A 41 -4.23 -6.09 -11.93
C GLN A 41 -5.33 -6.78 -11.11
N LEU A 42 -5.76 -6.19 -10.00
CA LEU A 42 -6.60 -6.88 -9.02
C LEU A 42 -8.10 -6.73 -9.23
N CYS A 43 -8.57 -5.67 -9.92
CA CYS A 43 -10.01 -5.42 -10.16
C CYS A 43 -10.73 -6.54 -10.91
N GLN A 44 -10.00 -7.37 -11.65
CA GLN A 44 -10.58 -8.52 -12.34
C GLN A 44 -10.87 -9.72 -11.42
N TYR A 45 -10.26 -9.75 -10.21
CA TYR A 45 -10.36 -10.88 -9.28
C TYR A 45 -11.13 -10.56 -8.00
N PHE A 46 -11.20 -9.29 -7.62
CA PHE A 46 -11.75 -8.87 -6.34
C PHE A 46 -12.76 -7.73 -6.49
N ASP A 47 -13.66 -7.68 -5.50
CA ASP A 47 -14.42 -6.48 -5.19
C ASP A 47 -13.58 -5.60 -4.23
N ILE A 48 -13.08 -4.46 -4.73
CA ILE A 48 -12.01 -3.71 -4.06
C ILE A 48 -12.56 -2.46 -3.37
N THR A 49 -12.23 -2.32 -2.09
CA THR A 49 -12.24 -1.05 -1.38
C THR A 49 -10.82 -0.61 -1.08
N VAL A 50 -10.47 0.60 -1.46
CA VAL A 50 -9.17 1.22 -1.19
C VAL A 50 -9.25 1.96 0.13
N LEU A 51 -8.35 1.63 1.07
CA LEU A 51 -8.17 2.38 2.31
C LEU A 51 -6.98 3.33 2.18
N TYR A 52 -7.22 4.63 2.26
CA TYR A 52 -6.20 5.66 2.32
C TYR A 52 -5.92 6.02 3.77
N TYR A 53 -4.86 5.45 4.35
CA TYR A 53 -4.39 5.68 5.71
C TYR A 53 -2.87 5.80 5.73
N ASN A 54 -2.35 7.00 5.91
CA ASN A 54 -0.92 7.31 5.80
C ASN A 54 -0.49 8.38 6.83
N PRO A 55 -0.51 8.07 8.14
CA PRO A 55 -0.17 9.04 9.18
C PRO A 55 1.30 9.50 9.11
N ASN A 56 2.13 8.76 8.36
CA ASN A 56 3.53 9.11 8.13
C ASN A 56 3.72 10.24 7.11
N THR A 57 2.70 10.62 6.35
CA THR A 57 2.86 11.62 5.27
C THR A 57 3.01 13.01 5.84
N TRP A 58 4.06 13.71 5.42
CA TRP A 58 4.44 15.05 5.85
C TRP A 58 4.84 15.90 4.63
N PRO A 59 4.50 17.19 4.62
CA PRO A 59 3.57 17.86 5.53
C PRO A 59 2.11 17.45 5.29
N ALA A 60 1.17 18.00 6.07
CA ALA A 60 -0.26 17.66 5.95
C ALA A 60 -0.82 17.94 4.55
N GLU A 61 -0.38 19.00 3.90
CA GLU A 61 -0.78 19.34 2.52
C GLU A 61 -0.42 18.23 1.54
N GLU A 62 0.71 17.56 1.75
CA GLU A 62 1.12 16.43 0.93
C GLU A 62 0.21 15.21 1.15
N TYR A 63 -0.27 14.98 2.39
CA TYR A 63 -1.25 13.94 2.67
C TYR A 63 -2.53 14.18 1.87
N TYR A 64 -3.12 15.37 2.00
CA TYR A 64 -4.35 15.70 1.29
C TYR A 64 -4.17 15.68 -0.23
N ARG A 65 -3.07 16.20 -0.74
CA ARG A 65 -2.74 16.15 -2.17
C ARG A 65 -2.72 14.73 -2.71
N ARG A 66 -2.05 13.80 -2.01
CA ARG A 66 -1.97 12.38 -2.42
C ARG A 66 -3.32 11.67 -2.35
N GLY A 67 -4.13 12.00 -1.35
CA GLY A 67 -5.48 11.47 -1.19
C GLY A 67 -6.39 11.91 -2.34
N GLU A 68 -6.39 13.20 -2.66
CA GLU A 68 -7.17 13.74 -3.79
C GLU A 68 -6.72 13.18 -5.14
N GLU A 69 -5.41 13.05 -5.38
CA GLU A 69 -4.89 12.40 -6.59
C GLU A 69 -5.33 10.93 -6.69
N LEU A 70 -5.35 10.19 -5.58
CA LEU A 70 -5.85 8.82 -5.56
C LEU A 70 -7.34 8.75 -5.91
N LYS A 71 -8.18 9.60 -5.32
CA LYS A 71 -9.62 9.67 -5.60
C LYS A 71 -9.88 10.02 -7.06
N LYS A 72 -9.19 11.02 -7.60
CA LYS A 72 -9.30 11.41 -9.02
C LYS A 72 -8.92 10.27 -9.95
N PHE A 73 -7.82 9.58 -9.65
CA PHE A 73 -7.40 8.43 -10.44
C PHE A 73 -8.45 7.32 -10.44
N VAL A 74 -8.94 6.94 -9.24
CA VAL A 74 -9.96 5.88 -9.12
C VAL A 74 -11.23 6.26 -9.86
N ALA A 75 -11.70 7.49 -9.74
CA ALA A 75 -12.88 7.96 -10.45
C ALA A 75 -12.72 7.94 -11.98
N ALA A 76 -11.52 8.21 -12.49
CA ALA A 76 -11.23 8.21 -13.92
C ALA A 76 -11.04 6.80 -14.50
N ALA A 77 -10.29 5.92 -13.78
CA ALA A 77 -9.89 4.63 -14.28
C ALA A 77 -10.87 3.49 -13.92
N HIS A 78 -11.57 3.61 -12.79
CA HIS A 78 -12.43 2.56 -12.23
C HIS A 78 -13.78 3.07 -11.72
N PRO A 79 -14.58 3.76 -12.55
CA PRO A 79 -15.74 4.53 -12.09
C PRO A 79 -16.87 3.70 -11.48
N LEU A 80 -16.93 2.40 -11.76
CA LEU A 80 -18.03 1.51 -11.35
C LEU A 80 -17.62 0.35 -10.45
N GLY A 81 -16.37 0.28 -10.02
CA GLY A 81 -15.91 -0.96 -9.37
C GLY A 81 -14.98 -0.78 -8.17
N VAL A 82 -14.59 0.43 -7.81
CA VAL A 82 -13.65 0.68 -6.70
C VAL A 82 -14.14 1.82 -5.83
N THR A 83 -14.27 1.56 -4.53
CA THR A 83 -14.58 2.58 -3.53
C THR A 83 -13.29 3.03 -2.83
N VAL A 84 -13.15 4.32 -2.57
CA VAL A 84 -12.06 4.87 -1.76
C VAL A 84 -12.60 5.33 -0.42
N VAL A 85 -12.03 4.81 0.65
CA VAL A 85 -12.28 5.23 2.02
C VAL A 85 -11.04 5.95 2.54
N GLU A 86 -11.21 7.16 3.04
CA GLU A 86 -10.15 7.91 3.70
C GLU A 86 -10.31 7.76 5.20
N ASP A 87 -9.25 7.30 5.87
CA ASP A 87 -9.22 7.18 7.32
C ASP A 87 -8.67 8.47 7.96
N THR A 88 -8.78 8.58 9.25
CA THR A 88 -8.32 9.75 10.00
C THR A 88 -6.83 9.97 9.78
N TYR A 89 -6.45 11.21 9.48
CA TYR A 89 -5.06 11.63 9.41
C TYR A 89 -4.62 12.19 10.77
N ASP A 90 -3.87 11.39 11.51
CA ASP A 90 -3.18 11.81 12.73
C ASP A 90 -1.69 11.47 12.63
N PRO A 91 -0.83 12.45 12.29
CA PRO A 91 0.61 12.20 12.19
C PRO A 91 1.25 11.83 13.54
N GLN A 92 0.59 12.13 14.67
CA GLN A 92 1.12 11.78 15.99
C GLN A 92 1.19 10.26 16.18
N GLU A 93 0.28 9.50 15.57
CA GLU A 93 0.35 8.02 15.59
C GLU A 93 1.67 7.52 14.99
N PHE A 94 2.10 8.11 13.88
CA PHE A 94 3.37 7.74 13.26
C PHE A 94 4.57 8.14 14.13
N TYR A 95 4.61 9.37 14.64
CA TYR A 95 5.73 9.84 15.47
C TYR A 95 5.84 9.03 16.75
N THR A 96 4.74 8.73 17.41
CA THR A 96 4.72 7.85 18.59
C THR A 96 5.25 6.46 18.28
N ALA A 97 4.81 5.87 17.16
CA ALA A 97 5.23 4.53 16.78
C ALA A 97 6.74 4.42 16.46
N VAL A 98 7.34 5.49 15.92
CA VAL A 98 8.77 5.50 15.52
C VAL A 98 9.69 6.17 16.54
N GLN A 99 9.19 6.50 17.71
CA GLN A 99 9.97 7.12 18.78
C GLN A 99 11.24 6.30 19.10
N GLY A 100 12.40 6.95 19.13
CA GLY A 100 13.70 6.33 19.34
C GLY A 100 14.32 5.70 18.08
N LEU A 101 13.64 5.80 16.93
CA LEU A 101 14.14 5.31 15.63
C LEU A 101 14.40 6.45 14.63
N GLU A 102 14.45 7.70 15.10
CA GLU A 102 14.56 8.90 14.25
C GLU A 102 15.86 8.90 13.43
N ALA A 103 16.94 8.40 14.03
CA ALA A 103 18.26 8.31 13.40
C ALA A 103 18.42 7.13 12.44
N GLU A 104 17.46 6.19 12.42
CA GLU A 104 17.51 5.03 11.52
C GLU A 104 17.51 5.46 10.05
N PRO A 105 18.30 4.82 9.18
CA PRO A 105 18.31 5.13 7.76
C PRO A 105 16.97 4.75 7.09
N GLU A 106 16.73 5.27 5.90
CA GLU A 106 15.65 4.77 5.05
C GLU A 106 15.85 3.27 4.80
N ARG A 107 14.77 2.48 4.86
CA ARG A 107 14.72 1.00 4.87
C ARG A 107 15.18 0.32 6.16
N GLY A 108 15.56 1.06 7.19
CA GLY A 108 15.90 0.54 8.52
C GLY A 108 14.68 0.15 9.36
N GLY A 109 14.88 0.07 10.68
CA GLY A 109 13.85 -0.30 11.67
C GLY A 109 12.64 0.61 11.63
N ARG A 110 12.86 1.94 11.53
CA ARG A 110 11.79 2.94 11.40
C ARG A 110 10.83 2.62 10.25
N CYS A 111 11.35 2.22 9.07
CA CYS A 111 10.49 1.86 7.94
C CYS A 111 9.69 0.59 8.18
N THR A 112 10.25 -0.38 8.91
CA THR A 112 9.53 -1.61 9.30
C THR A 112 8.35 -1.28 10.21
N VAL A 113 8.55 -0.43 11.22
CA VAL A 113 7.48 0.06 12.10
C VAL A 113 6.41 0.81 11.32
N CYS A 114 6.81 1.68 10.38
CA CYS A 114 5.90 2.40 9.50
C CYS A 114 5.03 1.47 8.63
N TYR A 115 5.60 0.38 8.09
CA TYR A 115 4.81 -0.61 7.34
C TYR A 115 3.81 -1.30 8.24
N ARG A 116 4.24 -1.74 9.45
CA ARG A 116 3.38 -2.40 10.43
C ARG A 116 2.22 -1.51 10.85
N LEU A 117 2.47 -0.26 11.21
CA LEU A 117 1.44 0.71 11.61
C LEU A 117 0.31 0.79 10.56
N ARG A 118 0.69 1.01 9.30
CA ARG A 118 -0.28 1.17 8.21
C ARG A 118 -1.00 -0.12 7.85
N MET A 119 -0.28 -1.23 7.78
CA MET A 119 -0.87 -2.53 7.45
C MET A 119 -1.74 -3.06 8.59
N ARG A 120 -1.37 -2.76 9.86
CA ARG A 120 -2.19 -3.12 11.02
C ARG A 120 -3.55 -2.44 10.97
N ARG A 121 -3.59 -1.13 10.69
CA ARG A 121 -4.86 -0.41 10.53
C ARG A 121 -5.68 -0.99 9.38
N ALA A 122 -5.06 -1.36 8.28
CA ALA A 122 -5.76 -2.00 7.16
C ALA A 122 -6.34 -3.37 7.54
N ALA A 123 -5.58 -4.23 8.22
CA ALA A 123 -6.04 -5.53 8.67
C ALA A 123 -7.19 -5.40 9.69
N GLN A 124 -7.07 -4.47 10.63
CA GLN A 124 -8.11 -4.14 11.61
C GLN A 124 -9.40 -3.67 10.91
N TYR A 125 -9.28 -2.69 10.01
CA TYR A 125 -10.43 -2.18 9.24
C TYR A 125 -11.09 -3.30 8.42
N ALA A 126 -10.29 -4.17 7.82
CA ALA A 126 -10.79 -5.30 7.05
C ALA A 126 -11.60 -6.27 7.93
N ALA A 127 -11.12 -6.58 9.13
CA ALA A 127 -11.83 -7.42 10.10
C ALA A 127 -13.15 -6.77 10.57
N GLU A 128 -13.11 -5.48 10.93
CA GLU A 128 -14.26 -4.73 11.42
C GLU A 128 -15.39 -4.62 10.38
N HIS A 129 -15.06 -4.63 9.08
CA HIS A 129 -16.01 -4.42 7.99
C HIS A 129 -16.27 -5.68 7.14
N GLY A 130 -15.80 -6.84 7.60
CA GLY A 130 -16.10 -8.14 6.98
C GLY A 130 -15.49 -8.32 5.60
N PHE A 131 -14.25 -7.86 5.37
CA PHE A 131 -13.49 -8.17 4.16
C PHE A 131 -12.90 -9.58 4.27
N ASP A 132 -12.80 -10.27 3.13
CA ASP A 132 -12.20 -11.60 3.05
C ASP A 132 -10.68 -11.54 3.04
N TRP A 133 -10.16 -10.48 2.39
CA TRP A 133 -8.73 -10.27 2.15
C TRP A 133 -8.31 -8.83 2.43
N PHE A 134 -7.03 -8.67 2.78
CA PHE A 134 -6.37 -7.37 2.77
C PHE A 134 -4.99 -7.46 2.11
N THR A 135 -4.50 -6.35 1.58
CA THR A 135 -3.14 -6.19 1.07
C THR A 135 -2.74 -4.72 1.03
N THR A 136 -1.56 -4.43 0.50
CA THR A 136 -1.04 -3.05 0.42
C THR A 136 -0.33 -2.77 -0.89
N THR A 137 -0.45 -1.55 -1.41
CA THR A 137 0.32 -1.08 -2.58
C THR A 137 1.80 -0.87 -2.29
N LEU A 138 2.25 -1.01 -1.05
CA LEU A 138 3.64 -0.71 -0.66
C LEU A 138 4.66 -1.52 -1.45
N SER A 139 4.37 -2.78 -1.78
CA SER A 139 5.30 -3.68 -2.46
C SER A 139 5.59 -3.33 -3.92
N ILE A 140 4.85 -2.36 -4.52
CA ILE A 140 5.14 -1.90 -5.90
C ILE A 140 6.39 -1.02 -5.98
N SER A 141 6.74 -0.34 -4.89
CA SER A 141 7.90 0.53 -4.86
C SER A 141 9.21 -0.26 -4.85
N PRO A 142 10.17 0.05 -5.73
CA PRO A 142 11.50 -0.58 -5.72
C PRO A 142 12.29 -0.26 -4.45
N HIS A 143 11.89 0.79 -3.73
CA HIS A 143 12.52 1.23 -2.48
C HIS A 143 11.96 0.53 -1.24
N LYS A 144 10.96 -0.34 -1.36
CA LYS A 144 10.35 -1.04 -0.24
C LYS A 144 10.61 -2.53 -0.27
N ASP A 145 10.81 -3.10 0.93
CA ASP A 145 11.16 -4.50 1.13
C ASP A 145 9.89 -5.37 1.14
N ALA A 146 9.63 -6.05 0.01
CA ALA A 146 8.49 -6.94 -0.13
C ALA A 146 8.54 -8.11 0.87
N LYS A 147 9.73 -8.60 1.26
CA LYS A 147 9.85 -9.68 2.23
C LYS A 147 9.33 -9.26 3.61
N ARG A 148 9.76 -8.06 4.07
CA ARG A 148 9.27 -7.51 5.35
C ARG A 148 7.77 -7.24 5.31
N ILE A 149 7.27 -6.65 4.22
CA ILE A 149 5.84 -6.35 4.03
C ILE A 149 5.02 -7.64 4.13
N ASN A 150 5.41 -8.70 3.43
CA ASN A 150 4.67 -9.96 3.47
C ASN A 150 4.77 -10.68 4.83
N ALA A 151 5.92 -10.62 5.51
CA ALA A 151 6.04 -11.16 6.86
C ALA A 151 5.09 -10.45 7.84
N ILE A 152 5.02 -9.12 7.79
CA ILE A 152 4.05 -8.33 8.56
C ILE A 152 2.61 -8.73 8.19
N GLY A 153 2.32 -8.90 6.90
CA GLY A 153 0.99 -9.31 6.45
C GLY A 153 0.55 -10.65 7.01
N GLN A 154 1.44 -11.65 7.05
CA GLN A 154 1.17 -12.97 7.65
C GLN A 154 0.94 -12.90 9.16
N GLU A 155 1.71 -12.09 9.89
CA GLU A 155 1.50 -11.87 11.31
C GLU A 155 0.14 -11.23 11.60
N LEU A 156 -0.25 -10.24 10.78
CA LEU A 156 -1.53 -9.54 10.91
C LEU A 156 -2.72 -10.42 10.48
N GLU A 157 -2.56 -11.31 9.50
CA GLU A 157 -3.55 -12.33 9.16
C GLU A 157 -3.85 -13.21 10.38
N ALA A 158 -2.81 -13.69 11.07
CA ALA A 158 -2.97 -14.50 12.27
C ALA A 158 -3.62 -13.71 13.42
N GLU A 159 -3.35 -12.41 13.53
CA GLU A 159 -3.89 -11.56 14.59
C GLU A 159 -5.36 -11.18 14.38
N PHE A 160 -5.74 -10.81 13.15
CA PHE A 160 -7.08 -10.27 12.84
C PHE A 160 -8.02 -11.26 12.15
N GLY A 161 -7.53 -12.43 11.73
CA GLY A 161 -8.35 -13.46 11.07
C GLY A 161 -8.80 -13.12 9.64
N VAL A 162 -8.23 -12.08 9.02
CA VAL A 162 -8.49 -11.70 7.63
C VAL A 162 -7.30 -12.13 6.77
N LYS A 163 -7.53 -12.80 5.64
CA LYS A 163 -6.48 -13.32 4.78
C LYS A 163 -5.60 -12.19 4.21
N HIS A 164 -4.29 -12.35 4.30
CA HIS A 164 -3.36 -11.46 3.62
C HIS A 164 -3.06 -11.97 2.21
N LEU A 165 -3.25 -11.13 1.18
CA LEU A 165 -2.82 -11.45 -0.18
C LEU A 165 -1.31 -11.17 -0.29
N PRO A 166 -0.45 -12.20 -0.37
CA PRO A 166 0.98 -12.01 -0.54
C PRO A 166 1.26 -11.32 -1.87
N SER A 167 2.22 -10.38 -1.88
CA SER A 167 2.45 -9.59 -3.09
C SER A 167 3.88 -9.09 -3.24
N ASP A 168 4.32 -9.01 -4.47
CA ASP A 168 5.47 -8.22 -4.90
C ASP A 168 5.11 -7.52 -6.22
N PHE A 169 4.27 -6.48 -6.10
CA PHE A 169 3.66 -5.79 -7.25
C PHE A 169 4.66 -5.13 -8.20
N LYS A 170 5.94 -4.97 -7.84
CA LYS A 170 6.96 -4.50 -8.78
C LYS A 170 7.38 -5.57 -9.80
N LYS A 171 7.10 -6.86 -9.52
CA LYS A 171 7.34 -7.96 -10.46
C LYS A 171 6.35 -7.90 -11.64
N HIS A 172 6.58 -8.74 -12.67
CA HIS A 172 5.77 -8.75 -13.89
C HIS A 172 5.63 -7.35 -14.53
N ASN A 173 6.68 -6.52 -14.45
CA ASN A 173 6.70 -5.14 -14.93
C ASN A 173 5.70 -4.19 -14.23
N GLY A 174 5.16 -4.55 -13.07
CA GLY A 174 4.15 -3.74 -12.40
C GLY A 174 4.62 -2.34 -12.04
N TYR A 175 5.89 -2.18 -11.63
CA TYR A 175 6.45 -0.83 -11.43
C TYR A 175 6.52 -0.03 -12.73
N LEU A 176 6.97 -0.63 -13.84
CA LEU A 176 7.01 0.03 -15.15
C LEU A 176 5.58 0.41 -15.60
N ARG A 177 4.61 -0.51 -15.40
CA ARG A 177 3.20 -0.20 -15.73
C ARG A 177 2.68 0.97 -14.91
N SER A 178 3.07 1.09 -13.64
CA SER A 178 2.69 2.25 -12.80
C SER A 178 3.27 3.58 -13.31
N LEU A 179 4.44 3.57 -13.97
CA LEU A 179 4.99 4.76 -14.63
C LEU A 179 4.15 5.15 -15.84
N GLN A 180 3.82 4.18 -16.70
CA GLN A 180 2.98 4.40 -17.89
C GLN A 180 1.59 4.94 -17.51
N LEU A 181 0.93 4.32 -16.53
CA LEU A 181 -0.37 4.80 -16.05
C LEU A 181 -0.28 6.19 -15.40
N SER A 182 0.83 6.49 -14.73
CA SER A 182 1.03 7.84 -14.20
C SER A 182 1.14 8.90 -15.28
N GLU A 183 1.77 8.58 -16.41
CA GLU A 183 1.84 9.46 -17.59
C GLU A 183 0.47 9.58 -18.27
N GLU A 184 -0.19 8.44 -18.50
CA GLU A 184 -1.51 8.36 -19.14
C GLU A 184 -2.58 9.19 -18.42
N TYR A 185 -2.60 9.12 -17.07
CA TYR A 185 -3.58 9.83 -16.24
C TYR A 185 -3.05 11.14 -15.64
N GLY A 186 -1.85 11.58 -15.99
CA GLY A 186 -1.24 12.81 -15.47
C GLY A 186 -1.05 12.82 -13.95
N LEU A 187 -0.72 11.66 -13.34
CA LEU A 187 -0.67 11.52 -11.89
C LEU A 187 0.57 12.21 -11.29
N TYR A 188 0.34 12.92 -10.20
CA TYR A 188 1.42 13.48 -9.40
C TYR A 188 2.31 12.38 -8.80
N ARG A 189 3.58 12.36 -9.21
CA ARG A 189 4.60 11.46 -8.66
C ARG A 189 5.52 12.23 -7.72
N GLN A 190 5.57 11.76 -6.49
CA GLN A 190 6.38 12.35 -5.42
C GLN A 190 7.82 11.83 -5.45
N ASP A 191 8.76 12.68 -5.01
CA ASP A 191 10.20 12.39 -5.03
C ASP A 191 10.70 11.68 -3.75
N TYR A 192 9.86 11.55 -2.72
CA TYR A 192 10.20 10.94 -1.44
C TYR A 192 9.10 10.00 -0.95
N CYS A 193 9.44 9.15 0.03
CA CYS A 193 8.52 8.12 0.54
C CYS A 193 7.23 8.68 1.16
N GLY A 194 7.29 9.92 1.65
CA GLY A 194 6.17 10.64 2.27
C GLY A 194 6.46 11.08 3.70
N CYS A 195 7.30 10.41 4.46
CA CYS A 195 7.61 10.84 5.82
C CYS A 195 8.64 11.97 5.85
N GLU A 196 8.59 12.78 6.91
CA GLU A 196 9.51 13.89 7.16
C GLU A 196 10.99 13.45 7.08
N PHE A 197 11.33 12.30 7.64
CA PHE A 197 12.71 11.77 7.62
C PHE A 197 13.22 11.49 6.20
N SER A 198 12.34 10.99 5.33
CA SER A 198 12.69 10.77 3.91
C SER A 198 12.80 12.09 3.15
N ALA A 199 11.97 13.09 3.48
CA ALA A 199 12.06 14.43 2.91
C ALA A 199 13.39 15.11 3.30
N LYS A 200 13.71 15.14 4.59
CA LYS A 200 14.97 15.71 5.11
C LYS A 200 16.21 15.03 4.51
N ALA A 201 16.20 13.70 4.39
CA ALA A 201 17.32 12.95 3.79
C ALA A 201 17.55 13.29 2.31
N ARG A 202 16.58 13.90 1.63
CA ARG A 202 16.63 14.35 0.23
C ARG A 202 16.77 15.86 0.08
N GLY A 203 16.96 16.60 1.20
CA GLY A 203 17.04 18.06 1.19
C GLY A 203 15.73 18.73 0.79
N ILE A 204 14.59 18.07 0.96
CA ILE A 204 13.27 18.64 0.70
C ILE A 204 12.82 19.35 1.97
N GLU A 205 12.87 20.67 1.96
CA GLU A 205 12.31 21.56 2.96
C GLU A 205 10.94 22.02 2.46
N LYS A 206 9.88 21.73 3.23
CA LYS A 206 8.50 22.16 2.94
C LYS A 206 7.91 22.88 4.13
#